data_a3c83a1fdc169af7eb36519addf87112
#
_entry.id   a3c83a1fdc169af7eb36519addf87112
#
_cell.length_a   1.000
_cell.length_b   1.000
_cell.length_c   1.000
_cell.angle_alpha   90.00
_cell.angle_beta   90.00
_cell.angle_gamma   90.00
#
_symmetry.space_group_name_H-M   'P 1'
#
loop_
_entity.id
_entity.type
_entity.pdbx_description
1 polymer ?
#
loop_
_entity_poly.entity_id
_entity_poly.type
_entity_poly.pdbx_seq_one_letter_code
_entity_poly.pdbx_strand_id
1 'polypeptide(L)'
;MENIWAYPQAAAYQPGTDLTGFKVEATDGSIGKVDKYSEEVSSSYIVVDTGLWIFGKHVLLPAGVLTRIDAVEKKIYVACTKEQIKDSPEFDKEKHLGDPTYHEQIGGYYGRPHM
;
A
#
# COMPACT_ATOMS: atom_id res chain seq x y z
N MET A 1 12.15 -10.43 12.23
CA MET A 1 10.80 -10.42 11.63
C MET A 1 10.52 -9.04 11.10
N GLU A 2 10.11 -8.95 9.84
CA GLU A 2 9.84 -7.64 9.25
C GLU A 2 8.55 -7.05 9.77
N ASN A 3 8.58 -5.73 10.00
CA ASN A 3 7.40 -4.98 10.38
C ASN A 3 6.57 -4.70 9.13
N ILE A 4 5.32 -5.13 9.11
CA ILE A 4 4.42 -4.90 7.97
C ILE A 4 4.22 -3.39 7.69
N TRP A 5 4.47 -2.54 8.67
CA TRP A 5 4.34 -1.09 8.56
C TRP A 5 5.66 -0.38 8.26
N ALA A 6 6.67 -1.09 7.77
CA ALA A 6 7.94 -0.51 7.37
C ALA A 6 8.25 -0.88 5.93
N TYR A 7 8.86 0.06 5.19
CA TYR A 7 9.31 -0.24 3.83
C TYR A 7 10.40 -1.30 3.89
N PRO A 8 10.24 -2.42 3.16
CA PRO A 8 11.29 -3.44 3.14
C PRO A 8 12.56 -2.89 2.51
N GLN A 9 13.70 -3.31 3.02
CA GLN A 9 14.99 -2.92 2.45
C GLN A 9 15.08 -3.31 0.97
N ALA A 10 14.55 -4.47 0.63
CA ALA A 10 14.55 -4.97 -0.75
C ALA A 10 13.71 -4.11 -1.71
N ALA A 11 12.75 -3.34 -1.20
CA ALA A 11 11.93 -2.45 -2.03
C ALA A 11 12.71 -1.23 -2.51
N ALA A 12 13.86 -0.94 -1.90
CA ALA A 12 14.75 0.16 -2.27
C ALA A 12 14.12 1.55 -2.10
N TYR A 13 13.25 1.69 -1.09
CA TYR A 13 12.71 3.00 -0.78
C TYR A 13 13.80 3.93 -0.24
N GLN A 14 13.90 5.11 -0.83
CA GLN A 14 14.83 6.15 -0.37
C GLN A 14 14.04 7.25 0.32
N PRO A 15 14.33 7.53 1.60
CA PRO A 15 13.65 8.62 2.32
C PRO A 15 13.74 9.93 1.54
N GLY A 16 12.64 10.66 1.50
CA GLY A 16 12.53 11.90 0.74
C GLY A 16 12.04 11.74 -0.69
N THR A 17 11.89 10.50 -1.18
CA THR A 17 11.29 10.27 -2.49
C THR A 17 9.79 10.52 -2.40
N ASP A 18 9.26 11.38 -3.27
CA ASP A 18 7.83 11.64 -3.35
C ASP A 18 7.17 10.53 -4.17
N LEU A 19 6.42 9.67 -3.50
CA LEU A 19 5.74 8.54 -4.13
C LEU A 19 4.38 8.92 -4.74
N THR A 20 3.91 10.14 -4.51
CA THR A 20 2.60 10.58 -5.02
C THR A 20 2.55 10.46 -6.53
N GLY A 21 1.49 9.86 -7.04
CA GLY A 21 1.30 9.68 -8.47
C GLY A 21 1.97 8.45 -9.08
N PHE A 22 2.79 7.74 -8.32
CA PHE A 22 3.39 6.49 -8.79
C PHE A 22 2.29 5.47 -9.09
N LYS A 23 2.41 4.76 -10.21
CA LYS A 23 1.50 3.66 -10.54
C LYS A 23 1.79 2.47 -9.64
N VAL A 24 0.73 1.82 -9.16
CA VAL A 24 0.86 0.65 -8.29
C VAL A 24 0.44 -0.58 -9.06
N GLU A 25 1.34 -1.58 -9.08
CA GLU A 25 1.14 -2.84 -9.79
C GLU A 25 1.03 -3.98 -8.79
N ALA A 26 -0.12 -4.65 -8.80
CA ALA A 26 -0.28 -5.92 -8.09
C ALA A 26 0.41 -7.03 -8.89
N THR A 27 0.46 -8.24 -8.35
CA THR A 27 1.10 -9.35 -9.03
C THR A 27 0.43 -9.70 -10.37
N ASP A 28 -0.84 -9.36 -10.50
CA ASP A 28 -1.66 -9.70 -11.67
C ASP A 28 -2.24 -8.49 -12.41
N GLY A 29 -1.70 -7.30 -12.17
CA GLY A 29 -2.08 -6.12 -12.94
C GLY A 29 -2.09 -4.82 -12.15
N SER A 30 -2.33 -3.72 -12.86
CA SER A 30 -2.35 -2.38 -12.30
C SER A 30 -3.58 -2.15 -11.43
N ILE A 31 -3.41 -1.44 -10.30
CA ILE A 31 -4.53 -1.15 -9.40
C ILE A 31 -4.82 0.34 -9.25
N GLY A 32 -3.91 1.21 -9.66
CA GLY A 32 -4.14 2.64 -9.55
C GLY A 32 -2.86 3.42 -9.31
N LYS A 33 -2.99 4.56 -8.66
CA LYS A 33 -1.88 5.48 -8.38
C LYS A 33 -1.85 5.86 -6.91
N VAL A 34 -0.66 6.16 -6.40
CA VAL A 34 -0.50 6.63 -5.02
C VAL A 34 -1.13 8.01 -4.89
N ASP A 35 -2.07 8.13 -3.97
CA ASP A 35 -2.69 9.41 -3.59
C ASP A 35 -1.94 10.05 -2.42
N LYS A 36 -1.61 9.24 -1.41
CA LYS A 36 -0.86 9.66 -0.22
C LYS A 36 0.07 8.55 0.24
N TYR A 37 1.06 8.91 1.03
CA TYR A 37 1.94 7.92 1.65
C TYR A 37 2.46 8.45 2.98
N SER A 38 2.95 7.55 3.82
CA SER A 38 3.54 7.88 5.12
C SER A 38 4.95 7.30 5.22
N GLU A 39 5.85 8.05 5.84
CA GLU A 39 7.22 7.62 6.17
C GLU A 39 7.41 7.46 7.68
N GLU A 40 6.35 7.54 8.46
CA GLU A 40 6.46 7.43 9.92
C GLU A 40 6.96 6.06 10.33
N VAL A 41 7.92 6.03 11.26
CA VAL A 41 8.48 4.78 11.76
C VAL A 41 7.36 3.92 12.33
N SER A 42 7.31 2.66 11.88
CA SER A 42 6.30 1.67 12.28
C SER A 42 4.87 2.02 11.89
N SER A 43 4.69 3.02 11.01
CA SER A 43 3.36 3.40 10.49
C SER A 43 3.45 3.85 9.04
N SER A 44 4.36 3.24 8.28
CA SER A 44 4.52 3.58 6.86
C SER A 44 3.50 2.83 6.00
N TYR A 45 2.88 3.55 5.09
CA TYR A 45 1.85 2.99 4.20
C TYR A 45 1.73 3.83 2.93
N ILE A 46 1.03 3.29 1.94
CA ILE A 46 0.56 4.06 0.79
C ILE A 46 -0.95 3.97 0.71
N VAL A 47 -1.57 5.06 0.26
CA VAL A 47 -3.00 5.10 -0.06
C VAL A 47 -3.09 5.17 -1.57
N VAL A 48 -3.79 4.21 -2.16
CA VAL A 48 -3.91 4.07 -3.61
C VAL A 48 -5.30 4.49 -4.07
N ASP A 49 -5.34 5.43 -5.03
CA ASP A 49 -6.56 5.77 -5.74
C ASP A 49 -6.74 4.73 -6.85
N THR A 50 -7.76 3.92 -6.72
CA THR A 50 -7.99 2.80 -7.64
C THR A 50 -8.63 3.21 -8.97
N GLY A 51 -9.00 4.50 -9.10
CA GLY A 51 -9.57 5.00 -10.34
C GLY A 51 -10.81 4.23 -10.77
N LEU A 52 -10.79 3.71 -11.99
CA LEU A 52 -11.92 2.97 -12.54
C LEU A 52 -11.99 1.50 -12.10
N TRP A 53 -10.91 0.96 -11.54
CA TRP A 53 -10.88 -0.45 -11.15
C TRP A 53 -11.87 -0.75 -10.02
N ILE A 54 -11.84 0.06 -8.95
CA ILE A 54 -12.89 0.03 -7.93
C ILE A 54 -13.42 1.44 -7.84
N PHE A 55 -14.43 1.73 -8.62
CA PHE A 55 -14.93 3.09 -8.83
C PHE A 55 -15.15 3.85 -7.53
N GLY A 56 -14.48 4.99 -7.41
CA GLY A 56 -14.64 5.89 -6.27
C GLY A 56 -13.98 5.43 -4.98
N LYS A 57 -13.20 4.36 -5.00
CA LYS A 57 -12.59 3.82 -3.79
C LYS A 57 -11.09 4.07 -3.72
N HIS A 58 -10.61 4.15 -2.49
CA HIS A 58 -9.18 4.15 -2.18
C HIS A 58 -8.88 2.92 -1.35
N VAL A 59 -7.64 2.43 -1.43
CA VAL A 59 -7.19 1.32 -0.59
C VAL A 59 -5.91 1.75 0.12
N LEU A 60 -5.72 1.26 1.35
CA LEU A 60 -4.52 1.50 2.12
C LEU A 60 -3.69 0.22 2.15
N LEU A 61 -2.43 0.33 1.71
CA LEU A 61 -1.50 -0.78 1.72
C LEU A 61 -0.36 -0.48 2.71
N PRO A 62 -0.11 -1.37 3.67
CA PRO A 62 1.05 -1.18 4.55
C PRO A 62 2.34 -1.30 3.74
N ALA A 63 3.34 -0.52 4.11
CA ALA A 63 4.60 -0.46 3.36
C ALA A 63 5.30 -1.81 3.23
N GLY A 64 5.07 -2.70 4.18
CA GLY A 64 5.69 -4.02 4.18
C GLY A 64 5.29 -4.93 3.01
N VAL A 65 4.19 -4.63 2.30
CA VAL A 65 3.79 -5.42 1.14
C VAL A 65 4.42 -4.93 -0.16
N LEU A 66 5.14 -3.81 -0.14
CA LEU A 66 5.86 -3.32 -1.31
C LEU A 66 7.08 -4.18 -1.57
N THR A 67 7.25 -4.63 -2.81
CA THR A 67 8.40 -5.45 -3.19
C THR A 67 9.45 -4.68 -3.96
N ARG A 68 9.05 -3.61 -4.66
CA ARG A 68 9.98 -2.79 -5.44
C ARG A 68 9.38 -1.41 -5.68
N ILE A 69 10.24 -0.40 -5.60
CA ILE A 69 9.90 0.97 -5.98
C ILE A 69 10.84 1.37 -7.10
N ASP A 70 10.28 1.63 -8.27
CA ASP A 70 11.05 2.06 -9.44
C ASP A 70 10.86 3.58 -9.62
N ALA A 71 11.83 4.35 -9.14
CA ALA A 71 11.75 5.81 -9.21
C ALA A 71 11.89 6.36 -10.62
N VAL A 72 12.53 5.62 -11.52
CA VAL A 72 12.71 6.05 -12.92
C VAL A 72 11.38 5.90 -13.67
N GLU A 73 10.76 4.75 -13.56
CA GLU A 73 9.47 4.48 -14.23
C GLU A 73 8.29 5.00 -13.43
N LYS A 74 8.52 5.41 -12.18
CA LYS A 74 7.48 5.86 -11.24
C LYS A 74 6.41 4.79 -11.05
N LYS A 75 6.87 3.60 -10.69
CA LYS A 75 6.02 2.45 -10.42
C LYS A 75 6.36 1.81 -9.08
N ILE A 76 5.34 1.28 -8.42
CA ILE A 76 5.49 0.52 -7.18
C ILE A 76 4.88 -0.86 -7.41
N TYR A 77 5.63 -1.89 -7.03
CA TYR A 77 5.19 -3.28 -7.15
C TYR A 77 4.88 -3.82 -5.76
N VAL A 78 3.77 -4.51 -5.63
CA VAL A 78 3.34 -5.09 -4.36
C VAL A 78 3.19 -6.61 -4.48
N ALA A 79 3.33 -7.31 -3.36
CA ALA A 79 3.28 -8.78 -3.31
C ALA A 79 1.86 -9.35 -3.29
N CYS A 80 0.85 -8.52 -3.51
CA CYS A 80 -0.55 -8.91 -3.39
C CYS A 80 -1.20 -9.04 -4.76
N THR A 81 -2.21 -9.91 -4.85
CA THR A 81 -3.07 -9.98 -6.05
C THR A 81 -4.12 -8.87 -5.98
N LYS A 82 -4.72 -8.56 -7.11
CA LYS A 82 -5.82 -7.60 -7.17
C LYS A 82 -6.98 -8.06 -6.29
N GLU A 83 -7.27 -9.35 -6.28
CA GLU A 83 -8.34 -9.91 -5.46
C GLU A 83 -8.08 -9.72 -3.95
N GLN A 84 -6.85 -9.96 -3.51
CA GLN A 84 -6.48 -9.72 -2.11
C GLN A 84 -6.69 -8.27 -1.71
N ILE A 85 -6.31 -7.36 -2.57
CA ILE A 85 -6.45 -5.92 -2.32
C ILE A 85 -7.93 -5.52 -2.30
N LYS A 86 -8.72 -6.04 -3.25
CA LYS A 86 -10.15 -5.76 -3.33
C LYS A 86 -10.89 -6.26 -2.09
N ASP A 87 -10.50 -7.40 -1.56
CA ASP A 87 -11.16 -8.02 -0.40
C ASP A 87 -10.65 -7.50 0.94
N SER A 88 -9.69 -6.58 0.96
CA SER A 88 -9.19 -5.99 2.20
C SER A 88 -10.28 -5.15 2.88
N PRO A 89 -10.13 -4.89 4.20
CA PRO A 89 -11.08 -4.01 4.90
C PRO A 89 -11.21 -2.67 4.19
N GLU A 90 -12.46 -2.22 4.04
CA GLU A 90 -12.77 -0.97 3.32
C GLU A 90 -12.07 0.23 3.98
N PHE A 91 -11.46 1.08 3.18
CA PHE A 91 -10.76 2.27 3.66
C PHE A 91 -11.56 3.53 3.37
N ASP A 92 -11.80 4.33 4.41
CA ASP A 92 -12.41 5.65 4.32
C ASP A 92 -11.36 6.69 4.71
N LYS A 93 -10.92 7.52 3.79
CA LYS A 93 -9.87 8.52 4.01
C LYS A 93 -10.18 9.45 5.18
N GLU A 94 -11.43 9.80 5.37
CA GLU A 94 -11.82 10.74 6.42
C GLU A 94 -11.84 10.11 7.80
N LYS A 95 -12.12 8.80 7.87
CA LYS A 95 -12.25 8.10 9.15
C LYS A 95 -11.02 7.28 9.53
N HIS A 96 -10.35 6.69 8.56
CA HIS A 96 -9.38 5.64 8.83
C HIS A 96 -7.93 6.04 8.72
N LEU A 97 -7.61 7.20 8.12
CA LEU A 97 -6.22 7.55 7.85
C LEU A 97 -5.35 7.54 9.11
N GLY A 98 -5.84 8.06 10.22
CA GLY A 98 -5.13 8.07 11.50
C GLY A 98 -5.72 7.15 12.54
N ASP A 99 -6.59 6.21 12.16
CA ASP A 99 -7.30 5.34 13.10
C ASP A 99 -6.46 4.10 13.44
N PRO A 100 -5.95 3.98 14.69
CA PRO A 100 -5.15 2.82 15.08
C PRO A 100 -5.89 1.49 14.95
N THR A 101 -7.20 1.47 15.20
CA THR A 101 -7.99 0.25 15.07
C THR A 101 -8.04 -0.23 13.62
N TYR A 102 -8.22 0.69 12.68
CA TYR A 102 -8.22 0.35 11.26
C TYR A 102 -6.83 -0.13 10.82
N HIS A 103 -5.76 0.53 11.27
CA HIS A 103 -4.39 0.12 10.96
C HIS A 103 -4.12 -1.29 11.48
N GLU A 104 -4.61 -1.61 12.66
CA GLU A 104 -4.48 -2.95 13.23
C GLU A 104 -5.20 -4.00 12.37
N GLN A 105 -6.39 -3.69 11.88
CA GLN A 105 -7.13 -4.57 10.98
C GLN A 105 -6.38 -4.81 9.68
N ILE A 106 -5.85 -3.76 9.09
CA ILE A 106 -5.07 -3.84 7.83
C ILE A 106 -3.79 -4.63 8.06
N GLY A 107 -3.07 -4.35 9.15
CA GLY A 107 -1.85 -5.08 9.49
C GLY A 107 -2.10 -6.57 9.67
N GLY A 108 -3.21 -6.92 10.34
CA GLY A 108 -3.62 -8.30 10.50
C GLY A 108 -4.00 -8.97 9.19
N TYR A 109 -4.68 -8.25 8.32
CA TYR A 109 -5.09 -8.78 7.02
C TYR A 109 -3.89 -9.11 6.13
N TYR A 110 -2.97 -8.15 5.96
CA TYR A 110 -1.80 -8.34 5.09
C TYR A 110 -0.67 -9.11 5.75
N GLY A 111 -0.61 -9.12 7.07
CA GLY A 111 0.42 -9.84 7.80
C GLY A 111 0.18 -11.34 7.92
N ARG A 112 -1.00 -11.83 7.52
CA ARG A 112 -1.30 -13.25 7.56
C ARG A 112 -0.66 -13.97 6.37
N PRO A 113 -0.16 -15.21 6.56
CA PRO A 113 0.28 -16.00 5.43
C PRO A 113 -0.90 -16.22 4.48
N HIS A 114 -0.71 -15.87 3.22
CA HIS A 114 -1.69 -16.14 2.18
C HIS A 114 -1.25 -17.39 1.43
N MET A 115 -2.05 -18.39 1.53
CA MET A 115 -1.78 -19.64 0.84
C MET A 115 -2.78 -19.87 -0.26
#